data_4e8e09fb5c696c222d0f235b78da5c09
#
_entry.id   4e8e09fb5c696c222d0f235b78da5c09
#
_cell.length_a   1.000
_cell.length_b   1.000
_cell.length_c   1.000
_cell.angle_alpha   90.00
_cell.angle_beta   90.00
_cell.angle_gamma   90.00
#
_symmetry.space_group_name_H-M   'P 1'
#
loop_
_entity.id
_entity.type
_entity.pdbx_description
1 polymer ?
#
loop_
_entity_poly.entity_id
_entity_poly.type
_entity_poly.pdbx_seq_one_letter_code
_entity_poly.pdbx_strand_id
1 'polypeptide(L)'
;MLRIAIIGVGWAGTRHVEAIRELGRKMVVDCLVDNDADHLRTKAYELGVGKTYTDIEDVLADPEVDAVSICLPHALHCQVAVVAADAAKHIIIEKPMAMSVEEATRMIEAADAAGVKLYVAENASYSPMAQFLRGIVQSREYIGEVVSASVASGFRGVPYGYAGRRAWLSTPEMGGTGTWILHGIHQMARLRYVFGEVETVYIREYRTRSFTRSDVEGTMSGLLTMERGFQVAVLQTCEVRLKGTLRGYVIYGDRGSIRASQEGCQVFSEQLDEEPLQLSYPEAALSEYAQEMEAFADYVVDGVEGSTTGRSERRSLAIVQAGYESAQTGQPIHLKTRFGEL
;
A
#
# COMPACT_ATOMS: atom_id res chain seq x y z
N MET A 1 -17.08 -19.19 -6.11
CA MET A 1 -15.68 -19.19 -5.64
C MET A 1 -14.87 -18.54 -6.75
N LEU A 2 -14.22 -17.41 -6.47
CA LEU A 2 -13.48 -16.61 -7.46
C LEU A 2 -12.20 -17.35 -7.89
N ARG A 3 -12.01 -17.55 -9.18
CA ARG A 3 -10.83 -18.20 -9.78
C ARG A 3 -9.84 -17.13 -10.23
N ILE A 4 -8.66 -17.07 -9.60
CA ILE A 4 -7.69 -16.01 -9.83
C ILE A 4 -6.38 -16.57 -10.42
N ALA A 5 -5.85 -15.88 -11.41
CA ALA A 5 -4.50 -16.11 -11.94
C ALA A 5 -3.49 -15.20 -11.24
N ILE A 6 -2.32 -15.73 -10.93
CA ILE A 6 -1.21 -14.95 -10.35
C ILE A 6 -0.22 -14.62 -11.46
N ILE A 7 -0.12 -13.35 -11.82
CA ILE A 7 0.77 -12.84 -12.86
C ILE A 7 2.05 -12.30 -12.20
N GLY A 8 3.16 -12.99 -12.39
CA GLY A 8 4.43 -12.74 -11.72
C GLY A 8 4.57 -13.56 -10.43
N VAL A 9 5.28 -14.71 -10.50
CA VAL A 9 5.46 -15.62 -9.36
C VAL A 9 6.77 -15.36 -8.59
N GLY A 10 7.10 -14.08 -8.43
CA GLY A 10 8.17 -13.62 -7.56
C GLY A 10 7.79 -13.69 -6.07
N TRP A 11 8.44 -12.84 -5.26
CA TRP A 11 8.17 -12.77 -3.82
C TRP A 11 6.71 -12.42 -3.52
N ALA A 12 6.17 -11.38 -4.17
CA ALA A 12 4.79 -10.92 -3.93
C ALA A 12 3.77 -11.96 -4.39
N GLY A 13 3.88 -12.49 -5.62
CA GLY A 13 2.95 -13.51 -6.11
C GLY A 13 2.93 -14.77 -5.25
N THR A 14 4.08 -15.18 -4.69
CA THR A 14 4.12 -16.29 -3.71
C THR A 14 3.29 -15.95 -2.47
N ARG A 15 3.40 -14.72 -1.93
CA ARG A 15 2.60 -14.26 -0.78
C ARG A 15 1.10 -14.21 -1.08
N HIS A 16 0.74 -13.81 -2.29
CA HIS A 16 -0.67 -13.84 -2.71
C HIS A 16 -1.23 -15.26 -2.77
N VAL A 17 -0.46 -16.22 -3.28
CA VAL A 17 -0.87 -17.64 -3.24
C VAL A 17 -1.08 -18.13 -1.81
N GLU A 18 -0.16 -17.81 -0.89
CA GLU A 18 -0.25 -18.19 0.52
C GLU A 18 -1.49 -17.56 1.17
N ALA A 19 -1.73 -16.26 0.95
CA ALA A 19 -2.87 -15.52 1.45
C ALA A 19 -4.23 -16.08 0.97
N ILE A 20 -4.32 -16.39 -0.33
CA ILE A 20 -5.53 -16.98 -0.92
C ILE A 20 -5.83 -18.35 -0.31
N ARG A 21 -4.82 -19.16 -0.02
CA ARG A 21 -5.00 -20.45 0.66
C ARG A 21 -5.50 -20.31 2.09
N GLU A 22 -5.07 -19.28 2.79
CA GLU A 22 -5.55 -18.96 4.13
C GLU A 22 -7.07 -18.69 4.14
N LEU A 23 -7.64 -18.13 3.07
CA LEU A 23 -9.08 -17.85 2.93
C LEU A 23 -9.95 -19.12 2.76
N GLY A 24 -9.40 -20.17 2.20
CA GLY A 24 -10.01 -21.51 2.09
C GLY A 24 -11.19 -21.65 1.13
N ARG A 25 -12.17 -20.72 1.08
CA ARG A 25 -13.43 -20.93 0.35
C ARG A 25 -13.89 -19.82 -0.58
N LYS A 26 -13.44 -18.58 -0.40
CA LYS A 26 -13.90 -17.42 -1.20
C LYS A 26 -13.22 -17.35 -2.55
N MET A 27 -11.93 -17.70 -2.59
CA MET A 27 -11.06 -17.58 -3.75
C MET A 27 -10.15 -18.81 -3.91
N VAL A 28 -9.76 -19.11 -5.13
CA VAL A 28 -8.81 -20.19 -5.43
C VAL A 28 -7.82 -19.70 -6.49
N VAL A 29 -6.54 -20.06 -6.30
CA VAL A 29 -5.52 -19.89 -7.33
C VAL A 29 -5.78 -20.88 -8.46
N ASP A 30 -6.17 -20.38 -9.63
CA ASP A 30 -6.43 -21.17 -10.81
C ASP A 30 -5.14 -21.55 -11.54
N CYS A 31 -4.29 -20.57 -11.78
CA CYS A 31 -3.04 -20.76 -12.51
C CYS A 31 -1.97 -19.75 -12.08
N LEU A 32 -0.73 -20.03 -12.48
CA LEU A 32 0.42 -19.16 -12.34
C LEU A 32 0.91 -18.70 -13.70
N VAL A 33 1.38 -17.45 -13.77
CA VAL A 33 1.92 -16.84 -14.99
C VAL A 33 3.28 -16.22 -14.72
N ASP A 34 4.29 -16.57 -15.48
CA ASP A 34 5.62 -15.92 -15.46
C ASP A 34 6.33 -16.18 -16.79
N ASN A 35 6.98 -15.18 -17.35
CA ASN A 35 7.70 -15.30 -18.63
C ASN A 35 9.00 -16.10 -18.55
N ASP A 36 9.49 -16.42 -17.36
CA ASP A 36 10.60 -17.32 -17.11
C ASP A 36 10.06 -18.74 -16.86
N ALA A 37 10.03 -19.56 -17.92
CA ALA A 37 9.46 -20.90 -17.88
C ALA A 37 10.10 -21.84 -16.84
N ASP A 38 11.41 -21.72 -16.58
CA ASP A 38 12.11 -22.55 -15.61
C ASP A 38 11.77 -22.16 -14.18
N HIS A 39 11.70 -20.86 -13.92
CA HIS A 39 11.23 -20.33 -12.64
C HIS A 39 9.76 -20.69 -12.39
N LEU A 40 8.91 -20.52 -13.39
CA LEU A 40 7.49 -20.85 -13.33
C LEU A 40 7.27 -22.31 -12.98
N ARG A 41 7.97 -23.23 -13.64
CA ARG A 41 7.89 -24.67 -13.38
C ARG A 41 8.28 -24.99 -11.93
N THR A 42 9.37 -24.38 -11.45
CA THR A 42 9.84 -24.55 -10.08
C THR A 42 8.78 -24.06 -9.09
N LYS A 43 8.23 -22.85 -9.30
CA LYS A 43 7.22 -22.27 -8.43
C LYS A 43 5.89 -23.03 -8.48
N ALA A 44 5.47 -23.49 -9.64
CA ALA A 44 4.27 -24.32 -9.80
C ALA A 44 4.37 -25.60 -8.96
N TYR A 45 5.53 -26.26 -8.98
CA TYR A 45 5.80 -27.44 -8.16
C TYR A 45 5.79 -27.09 -6.66
N GLU A 46 6.55 -26.05 -6.24
CA GLU A 46 6.63 -25.62 -4.83
C GLU A 46 5.26 -25.22 -4.28
N LEU A 47 4.49 -24.53 -5.09
CA LEU A 47 3.17 -24.02 -4.72
C LEU A 47 2.05 -25.01 -5.04
N GLY A 48 2.30 -26.19 -5.62
CA GLY A 48 1.28 -27.21 -5.92
C GLY A 48 0.17 -26.69 -6.83
N VAL A 49 0.48 -25.81 -7.80
CA VAL A 49 -0.45 -25.27 -8.80
C VAL A 49 -0.11 -25.90 -10.15
N GLY A 50 -1.01 -26.69 -10.70
CA GLY A 50 -0.71 -27.49 -11.90
C GLY A 50 -0.86 -26.72 -13.22
N LYS A 51 -1.69 -25.68 -13.27
CA LYS A 51 -1.98 -24.90 -14.48
C LYS A 51 -1.06 -23.69 -14.56
N THR A 52 -0.37 -23.51 -15.68
CA THR A 52 0.63 -22.45 -15.84
C THR A 52 0.57 -21.87 -17.25
N TYR A 53 0.93 -20.59 -17.37
CA TYR A 53 1.07 -19.87 -18.63
C TYR A 53 2.38 -19.09 -18.65
N THR A 54 3.04 -19.03 -19.80
CA THR A 54 4.22 -18.18 -20.00
C THR A 54 3.89 -16.85 -20.64
N ASP A 55 2.68 -16.70 -21.19
CA ASP A 55 2.17 -15.51 -21.83
C ASP A 55 0.92 -14.99 -21.08
N ILE A 56 0.86 -13.67 -20.94
CA ILE A 56 -0.28 -13.00 -20.30
C ILE A 56 -1.52 -13.07 -21.21
N GLU A 57 -1.36 -13.00 -22.53
CA GLU A 57 -2.48 -13.05 -23.47
C GLU A 57 -3.24 -14.39 -23.37
N ASP A 58 -2.50 -15.50 -23.21
CA ASP A 58 -3.10 -16.82 -23.05
C ASP A 58 -3.98 -16.93 -21.81
N VAL A 59 -3.52 -16.41 -20.67
CA VAL A 59 -4.32 -16.46 -19.42
C VAL A 59 -5.50 -15.49 -19.47
N LEU A 60 -5.35 -14.34 -20.10
CA LEU A 60 -6.47 -13.40 -20.26
C LEU A 60 -7.57 -13.93 -21.19
N ALA A 61 -7.22 -14.76 -22.17
CA ALA A 61 -8.16 -15.46 -23.03
C ALA A 61 -8.87 -16.66 -22.36
N ASP A 62 -8.40 -17.10 -21.20
CA ASP A 62 -8.98 -18.24 -20.49
C ASP A 62 -10.32 -17.86 -19.83
N PRO A 63 -11.46 -18.47 -20.27
CA PRO A 63 -12.77 -18.17 -19.72
C PRO A 63 -12.99 -18.70 -18.30
N GLU A 64 -12.12 -19.59 -17.80
CA GLU A 64 -12.21 -20.10 -16.45
C GLU A 64 -11.55 -19.18 -15.41
N VAL A 65 -10.81 -18.16 -15.84
CA VAL A 65 -10.19 -17.18 -14.97
C VAL A 65 -11.12 -15.98 -14.79
N ASP A 66 -11.55 -15.72 -13.57
CA ASP A 66 -12.43 -14.58 -13.24
C ASP A 66 -11.63 -13.31 -12.95
N ALA A 67 -10.45 -13.46 -12.35
CA ALA A 67 -9.64 -12.36 -11.87
C ALA A 67 -8.14 -12.61 -12.07
N VAL A 68 -7.37 -11.52 -12.05
CA VAL A 68 -5.90 -11.56 -12.07
C VAL A 68 -5.32 -10.84 -10.86
N SER A 69 -4.24 -11.39 -10.33
CA SER A 69 -3.38 -10.75 -9.33
C SER A 69 -2.07 -10.36 -10.00
N ILE A 70 -1.82 -9.06 -10.16
CA ILE A 70 -0.68 -8.51 -10.90
C ILE A 70 0.46 -8.22 -9.92
N CYS A 71 1.53 -9.02 -9.98
CA CYS A 71 2.72 -8.96 -9.12
C CYS A 71 4.00 -8.75 -9.94
N LEU A 72 3.97 -7.77 -10.83
CA LEU A 72 5.00 -7.44 -11.80
C LEU A 72 5.87 -6.25 -11.35
N PRO A 73 6.94 -5.89 -12.08
CA PRO A 73 7.58 -4.59 -11.93
C PRO A 73 6.60 -3.43 -12.15
N HIS A 74 6.72 -2.38 -11.35
CA HIS A 74 5.73 -1.30 -11.27
C HIS A 74 5.44 -0.62 -12.63
N ALA A 75 6.47 -0.46 -13.47
CA ALA A 75 6.32 0.13 -14.81
C ALA A 75 5.39 -0.68 -15.74
N LEU A 76 5.14 -1.95 -15.44
CA LEU A 76 4.25 -2.80 -16.23
C LEU A 76 2.81 -2.79 -15.71
N HIS A 77 2.58 -2.26 -14.52
CA HIS A 77 1.29 -2.32 -13.86
C HIS A 77 0.16 -1.74 -14.70
N CYS A 78 0.31 -0.50 -15.16
CA CYS A 78 -0.73 0.18 -15.92
C CYS A 78 -1.08 -0.56 -17.22
N GLN A 79 -0.09 -0.96 -17.99
CA GLN A 79 -0.32 -1.66 -19.25
C GLN A 79 -1.06 -2.99 -19.03
N VAL A 80 -0.58 -3.81 -18.08
CA VAL A 80 -1.17 -5.13 -17.82
C VAL A 80 -2.56 -5.01 -17.21
N ALA A 81 -2.80 -4.02 -16.34
CA ALA A 81 -4.11 -3.79 -15.77
C ALA A 81 -5.15 -3.36 -16.84
N VAL A 82 -4.75 -2.52 -17.80
CA VAL A 82 -5.65 -2.10 -18.91
C VAL A 82 -6.02 -3.29 -19.76
N VAL A 83 -5.06 -4.10 -20.21
CA VAL A 83 -5.39 -5.28 -21.04
C VAL A 83 -6.17 -6.34 -20.28
N ALA A 84 -5.97 -6.48 -18.96
CA ALA A 84 -6.78 -7.35 -18.12
C ALA A 84 -8.23 -6.86 -18.01
N ALA A 85 -8.43 -5.54 -17.87
CA ALA A 85 -9.76 -4.93 -17.89
C ALA A 85 -10.46 -5.15 -19.24
N ASP A 86 -9.77 -4.92 -20.35
CA ASP A 86 -10.29 -5.15 -21.71
C ASP A 86 -10.70 -6.62 -21.93
N ALA A 87 -10.02 -7.55 -21.27
CA ALA A 87 -10.36 -8.98 -21.24
C ALA A 87 -11.45 -9.33 -20.20
N ALA A 88 -12.11 -8.33 -19.62
CA ALA A 88 -13.16 -8.47 -18.61
C ALA A 88 -12.72 -9.26 -17.34
N LYS A 89 -11.44 -9.17 -16.96
CA LYS A 89 -10.93 -9.77 -15.72
C LYS A 89 -10.95 -8.75 -14.59
N HIS A 90 -11.45 -9.16 -13.41
CA HIS A 90 -11.28 -8.37 -12.18
C HIS A 90 -9.81 -8.33 -11.79
N ILE A 91 -9.36 -7.25 -11.17
CA ILE A 91 -7.94 -6.97 -10.98
C ILE A 91 -7.64 -6.67 -9.51
N ILE A 92 -6.71 -7.43 -8.93
CA ILE A 92 -5.95 -6.99 -7.76
C ILE A 92 -4.50 -6.79 -8.17
N ILE A 93 -3.90 -5.66 -7.81
CA ILE A 93 -2.56 -5.27 -8.25
C ILE A 93 -1.67 -4.87 -7.08
N GLU A 94 -0.40 -5.27 -7.12
CA GLU A 94 0.58 -4.87 -6.12
C GLU A 94 0.79 -3.35 -6.08
N LYS A 95 1.16 -2.89 -4.89
CA LYS A 95 1.49 -1.48 -4.67
C LYS A 95 2.97 -1.17 -5.07
N PRO A 96 3.26 0.06 -5.47
CA PRO A 96 2.32 1.11 -5.84
C PRO A 96 1.51 0.71 -7.07
N MET A 97 0.24 1.08 -7.11
CA MET A 97 -0.65 0.64 -8.20
C MET A 97 -0.16 1.07 -9.59
N ALA A 98 0.57 2.18 -9.68
CA ALA A 98 1.11 2.75 -10.91
C ALA A 98 2.33 3.61 -10.63
N MET A 99 3.03 4.04 -11.69
CA MET A 99 4.17 4.95 -11.61
C MET A 99 3.73 6.42 -11.49
N SER A 100 2.51 6.75 -11.87
CA SER A 100 1.95 8.10 -11.77
C SER A 100 0.43 8.09 -11.53
N VAL A 101 -0.09 9.24 -11.09
CA VAL A 101 -1.54 9.45 -10.89
C VAL A 101 -2.28 9.35 -12.22
N GLU A 102 -1.67 9.78 -13.32
CA GLU A 102 -2.23 9.68 -14.66
C GLU A 102 -2.37 8.22 -15.11
N GLU A 103 -1.39 7.37 -14.81
CA GLU A 103 -1.48 5.93 -15.06
C GLU A 103 -2.57 5.27 -14.21
N ALA A 104 -2.62 5.60 -12.91
CA ALA A 104 -3.66 5.13 -12.02
C ALA A 104 -5.06 5.51 -12.51
N THR A 105 -5.22 6.73 -13.05
CA THR A 105 -6.47 7.19 -13.64
C THR A 105 -6.86 6.34 -14.85
N ARG A 106 -5.93 6.07 -15.77
CA ARG A 106 -6.20 5.21 -16.94
C ARG A 106 -6.63 3.79 -16.55
N MET A 107 -6.00 3.23 -15.51
CA MET A 107 -6.37 1.91 -14.99
C MET A 107 -7.80 1.89 -14.44
N ILE A 108 -8.17 2.93 -13.68
CA ILE A 108 -9.52 3.08 -13.12
C ILE A 108 -10.55 3.23 -14.25
N GLU A 109 -10.28 4.09 -15.23
CA GLU A 109 -11.16 4.33 -16.38
C GLU A 109 -11.36 3.05 -17.22
N ALA A 110 -10.30 2.27 -17.43
CA ALA A 110 -10.38 0.98 -18.12
C ALA A 110 -11.23 -0.03 -17.35
N ALA A 111 -11.03 -0.14 -16.03
CA ALA A 111 -11.81 -1.02 -15.19
C ALA A 111 -13.30 -0.63 -15.16
N ASP A 112 -13.60 0.68 -15.06
CA ASP A 112 -14.97 1.20 -15.10
C ASP A 112 -15.66 0.91 -16.43
N ALA A 113 -14.95 1.17 -17.54
CA ALA A 113 -15.48 0.94 -18.88
C ALA A 113 -15.80 -0.54 -19.15
N ALA A 114 -14.99 -1.44 -18.61
CA ALA A 114 -15.18 -2.89 -18.70
C ALA A 114 -16.14 -3.45 -17.64
N GLY A 115 -16.56 -2.66 -16.63
CA GLY A 115 -17.41 -3.11 -15.54
C GLY A 115 -16.71 -4.06 -14.57
N VAL A 116 -15.37 -4.07 -14.53
CA VAL A 116 -14.58 -4.92 -13.64
C VAL A 116 -14.12 -4.15 -12.39
N LYS A 117 -13.74 -4.89 -11.37
CA LYS A 117 -13.23 -4.31 -10.12
C LYS A 117 -11.72 -4.17 -10.18
N LEU A 118 -11.20 -3.01 -9.76
CA LEU A 118 -9.79 -2.73 -9.57
C LEU A 118 -9.50 -2.51 -8.09
N TYR A 119 -8.63 -3.33 -7.52
CA TYR A 119 -8.22 -3.32 -6.14
C TYR A 119 -6.69 -3.27 -6.04
N VAL A 120 -6.16 -2.68 -4.98
CA VAL A 120 -4.71 -2.58 -4.76
C VAL A 120 -4.34 -3.41 -3.55
N ALA A 121 -3.33 -4.24 -3.69
CA ALA A 121 -2.76 -5.04 -2.62
C ALA A 121 -1.91 -4.14 -1.70
N GLU A 122 -2.61 -3.36 -0.87
CA GLU A 122 -2.04 -2.46 0.13
C GLU A 122 -2.41 -2.96 1.53
N ASN A 123 -1.62 -3.90 2.03
CA ASN A 123 -1.86 -4.59 3.28
C ASN A 123 -1.78 -3.70 4.53
N ALA A 124 -1.16 -2.52 4.45
CA ALA A 124 -0.93 -1.67 5.62
C ALA A 124 -2.22 -1.21 6.31
N SER A 125 -3.31 -1.04 5.56
CA SER A 125 -4.63 -0.67 6.10
C SER A 125 -5.29 -1.82 6.88
N TYR A 126 -4.89 -3.06 6.62
CA TYR A 126 -5.39 -4.26 7.29
C TYR A 126 -4.59 -4.65 8.54
N SER A 127 -3.52 -3.90 8.85
CA SER A 127 -2.73 -4.18 10.05
C SER A 127 -3.56 -3.96 11.32
N PRO A 128 -3.41 -4.82 12.35
CA PRO A 128 -4.12 -4.66 13.63
C PRO A 128 -3.91 -3.28 14.24
N MET A 129 -2.71 -2.72 14.11
CA MET A 129 -2.43 -1.36 14.55
C MET A 129 -3.27 -0.31 13.80
N ALA A 130 -3.38 -0.39 12.47
CA ALA A 130 -4.13 0.59 11.69
C ALA A 130 -5.62 0.54 12.01
N GLN A 131 -6.20 -0.65 12.09
CA GLN A 131 -7.59 -0.86 12.45
C GLN A 131 -7.92 -0.34 13.84
N PHE A 132 -7.05 -0.65 14.81
CA PHE A 132 -7.18 -0.19 16.19
C PHE A 132 -7.09 1.33 16.30
N LEU A 133 -6.08 1.95 15.66
CA LEU A 133 -5.91 3.41 15.67
C LEU A 133 -7.10 4.12 15.02
N ARG A 134 -7.62 3.59 13.90
CA ARG A 134 -8.82 4.12 13.28
C ARG A 134 -10.00 4.10 14.26
N GLY A 135 -10.23 2.99 14.95
CA GLY A 135 -11.28 2.86 15.95
C GLY A 135 -11.17 3.90 17.07
N ILE A 136 -9.98 4.06 17.66
CA ILE A 136 -9.74 5.05 18.72
C ILE A 136 -9.93 6.49 18.22
N VAL A 137 -9.41 6.83 17.04
CA VAL A 137 -9.55 8.17 16.47
C VAL A 137 -11.00 8.49 16.14
N GLN A 138 -11.76 7.50 15.64
CA GLN A 138 -13.17 7.68 15.31
C GLN A 138 -14.08 7.75 16.55
N SER A 139 -13.80 6.95 17.57
CA SER A 139 -14.61 6.97 18.82
C SER A 139 -14.45 8.26 19.60
N ARG A 140 -13.31 8.93 19.49
CA ARG A 140 -12.93 10.12 20.29
C ARG A 140 -12.97 9.89 21.80
N GLU A 141 -13.09 8.65 22.23
CA GLU A 141 -13.33 8.28 23.63
C GLU A 141 -12.20 8.77 24.55
N TYR A 142 -10.95 8.45 24.20
CA TYR A 142 -9.80 8.78 25.04
C TYR A 142 -9.15 10.12 24.72
N ILE A 143 -9.12 10.51 23.44
CA ILE A 143 -8.29 11.63 23.00
C ILE A 143 -9.10 12.85 22.53
N GLY A 144 -10.40 12.70 22.39
CA GLY A 144 -11.24 13.76 21.83
C GLY A 144 -10.98 13.98 20.34
N GLU A 145 -11.00 15.24 19.89
CA GLU A 145 -10.69 15.60 18.52
C GLU A 145 -9.17 15.64 18.28
N VAL A 146 -8.73 15.12 17.15
CA VAL A 146 -7.31 15.19 16.77
C VAL A 146 -6.91 16.62 16.47
N VAL A 147 -5.89 17.09 17.17
CA VAL A 147 -5.30 18.45 17.02
C VAL A 147 -4.08 18.39 16.11
N SER A 148 -3.25 17.36 16.25
CA SER A 148 -2.04 17.13 15.43
C SER A 148 -1.59 15.69 15.56
N ALA A 149 -0.74 15.25 14.64
CA ALA A 149 -0.08 13.94 14.75
C ALA A 149 1.34 13.98 14.19
N SER A 150 2.13 12.98 14.55
CA SER A 150 3.39 12.68 13.89
C SER A 150 3.49 11.20 13.55
N VAL A 151 4.04 10.90 12.38
CA VAL A 151 4.20 9.54 11.88
C VAL A 151 5.62 9.37 11.38
N ALA A 152 6.34 8.41 11.95
CA ALA A 152 7.71 8.13 11.59
C ALA A 152 7.91 6.67 11.15
N SER A 153 8.55 6.49 10.01
CA SER A 153 8.98 5.19 9.50
C SER A 153 10.42 5.27 9.01
N GLY A 154 11.21 4.27 9.38
CA GLY A 154 12.60 4.24 8.95
C GLY A 154 13.22 2.87 9.15
N PHE A 155 14.01 2.46 8.18
CA PHE A 155 14.81 1.25 8.25
C PHE A 155 16.13 1.50 7.54
N ARG A 156 17.22 1.16 8.21
CA ARG A 156 18.52 1.11 7.54
C ARG A 156 18.54 -0.18 6.74
N GLY A 157 18.20 -0.08 5.53
CA GLY A 157 18.26 -1.13 4.55
C GLY A 157 18.71 -0.52 3.27
N VAL A 158 19.32 -1.30 2.46
CA VAL A 158 19.57 -0.89 1.10
C VAL A 158 18.30 -1.27 0.34
N PRO A 159 17.29 -0.40 0.22
CA PRO A 159 16.19 -0.67 -0.67
C PRO A 159 16.71 -0.85 -2.10
N TYR A 160 17.99 -0.59 -2.30
CA TYR A 160 18.65 -0.36 -3.57
C TYR A 160 19.78 -1.35 -3.87
N GLY A 161 19.94 -2.39 -3.10
CA GLY A 161 20.87 -3.49 -3.35
C GLY A 161 20.14 -4.79 -3.66
N TYR A 162 18.95 -4.71 -4.26
CA TYR A 162 18.25 -5.89 -4.69
C TYR A 162 18.98 -6.56 -5.85
N ALA A 163 19.19 -7.86 -5.74
CA ALA A 163 19.84 -8.68 -6.74
C ALA A 163 18.89 -9.74 -7.29
N GLY A 164 19.29 -10.41 -8.36
CA GLY A 164 18.51 -11.46 -9.02
C GLY A 164 17.18 -10.92 -9.55
N ARG A 165 16.12 -11.67 -9.41
CA ARG A 165 14.78 -11.33 -9.92
C ARG A 165 14.18 -10.05 -9.33
N ARG A 166 14.72 -9.50 -8.24
CA ARG A 166 14.30 -8.24 -7.63
C ARG A 166 15.17 -7.04 -8.02
N ALA A 167 16.17 -7.21 -8.90
CA ALA A 167 17.07 -6.14 -9.30
C ALA A 167 16.34 -4.92 -9.92
N TRP A 168 15.20 -5.13 -10.54
CA TRP A 168 14.34 -4.09 -11.10
C TRP A 168 13.90 -3.03 -10.07
N LEU A 169 13.77 -3.41 -8.79
CA LEU A 169 13.49 -2.47 -7.69
C LEU A 169 14.62 -1.45 -7.47
N SER A 170 15.79 -1.66 -8.06
CA SER A 170 16.93 -0.74 -8.00
C SER A 170 17.03 0.16 -9.24
N THR A 171 16.08 0.07 -10.17
CA THR A 171 16.05 0.86 -11.40
C THR A 171 14.84 1.80 -11.40
N PRO A 172 15.05 3.14 -11.50
CA PRO A 172 13.95 4.11 -11.50
C PRO A 172 12.88 3.83 -12.54
N GLU A 173 13.30 3.42 -13.74
CA GLU A 173 12.41 3.16 -14.87
C GLU A 173 11.48 1.98 -14.66
N MET A 174 11.86 1.02 -13.81
CA MET A 174 11.09 -0.21 -13.57
C MET A 174 10.41 -0.22 -12.21
N GLY A 175 10.99 0.40 -11.20
CA GLY A 175 10.55 0.28 -9.82
C GLY A 175 10.01 1.56 -9.21
N GLY A 176 10.23 2.74 -9.84
CA GLY A 176 9.93 3.99 -9.16
C GLY A 176 10.66 4.04 -7.83
N THR A 177 11.96 4.05 -7.86
CA THR A 177 12.82 3.79 -6.72
C THR A 177 12.78 4.89 -5.69
N GLY A 178 13.07 4.51 -4.47
CA GLY A 178 13.19 5.37 -3.34
C GLY A 178 12.34 4.89 -2.15
N THR A 179 12.73 5.28 -0.96
CA THR A 179 12.01 4.88 0.27
C THR A 179 10.61 5.49 0.31
N TRP A 180 10.42 6.65 -0.31
CA TRP A 180 9.15 7.37 -0.30
C TRP A 180 8.06 6.63 -1.08
N ILE A 181 8.36 6.16 -2.30
CA ILE A 181 7.37 5.39 -3.06
C ILE A 181 7.30 3.92 -2.61
N LEU A 182 8.44 3.26 -2.29
CA LEU A 182 8.44 1.83 -1.99
C LEU A 182 7.84 1.49 -0.62
N HIS A 183 8.03 2.37 0.37
CA HIS A 183 7.60 2.17 1.75
C HIS A 183 6.72 3.30 2.27
N GLY A 184 6.95 4.52 1.80
CA GLY A 184 6.14 5.67 2.14
C GLY A 184 4.70 5.52 1.64
N ILE A 185 4.47 4.83 0.53
CA ILE A 185 3.12 4.52 0.04
C ILE A 185 2.28 3.82 1.10
N HIS A 186 2.82 2.81 1.79
CA HIS A 186 2.17 2.14 2.91
C HIS A 186 1.87 3.10 4.08
N GLN A 187 2.80 4.04 4.34
CA GLN A 187 2.60 5.05 5.38
C GLN A 187 1.46 6.00 5.00
N MET A 188 1.37 6.43 3.73
CA MET A 188 0.32 7.31 3.24
C MET A 188 -1.04 6.63 3.22
N ALA A 189 -1.13 5.39 2.77
CA ALA A 189 -2.35 4.59 2.80
C ALA A 189 -2.87 4.42 4.24
N ARG A 190 -2.01 4.01 5.17
CA ARG A 190 -2.37 3.86 6.57
C ARG A 190 -2.76 5.19 7.23
N LEU A 191 -2.04 6.28 6.92
CA LEU A 191 -2.34 7.60 7.44
C LEU A 191 -3.74 8.06 7.00
N ARG A 192 -4.07 7.90 5.72
CA ARG A 192 -5.41 8.20 5.19
C ARG A 192 -6.48 7.32 5.85
N TYR A 193 -6.19 6.03 6.02
CA TYR A 193 -7.10 5.10 6.67
C TYR A 193 -7.44 5.51 8.11
N VAL A 194 -6.47 6.01 8.86
CA VAL A 194 -6.62 6.41 10.28
C VAL A 194 -7.24 7.82 10.40
N PHE A 195 -6.78 8.78 9.62
CA PHE A 195 -7.07 10.21 9.83
C PHE A 195 -8.03 10.82 8.79
N GLY A 196 -8.26 10.15 7.67
CA GLY A 196 -9.00 10.70 6.53
C GLY A 196 -8.08 11.30 5.46
N GLU A 197 -8.65 12.09 4.57
CA GLU A 197 -7.96 12.55 3.36
C GLU A 197 -7.02 13.73 3.61
N VAL A 198 -6.01 13.82 2.75
CA VAL A 198 -4.98 14.87 2.75
C VAL A 198 -5.37 15.95 1.74
N GLU A 199 -5.29 17.21 2.15
CA GLU A 199 -5.51 18.37 1.31
C GLU A 199 -4.20 18.89 0.68
N THR A 200 -3.15 19.06 1.51
CA THR A 200 -1.90 19.70 1.10
C THR A 200 -0.69 18.92 1.58
N VAL A 201 0.34 18.83 0.74
CA VAL A 201 1.58 18.11 0.98
C VAL A 201 2.76 19.10 0.92
N TYR A 202 3.54 19.19 1.99
CA TYR A 202 4.81 19.92 2.03
C TYR A 202 5.92 19.01 2.53
N ILE A 203 6.82 18.60 1.63
CA ILE A 203 7.91 17.67 1.91
C ILE A 203 9.24 18.27 1.51
N ARG A 204 10.27 17.95 2.29
CA ARG A 204 11.67 18.25 1.99
C ARG A 204 12.46 16.96 1.99
N GLU A 205 13.39 16.89 1.05
CA GLU A 205 14.37 15.80 1.00
C GLU A 205 15.66 16.22 1.68
N TYR A 206 16.28 15.28 2.39
CA TYR A 206 17.63 15.39 2.91
C TYR A 206 18.40 14.08 2.70
N ARG A 207 19.70 14.21 2.45
CA ARG A 207 20.63 13.08 2.36
C ARG A 207 21.84 13.35 3.23
N THR A 208 22.22 12.36 4.03
CA THR A 208 23.48 12.46 4.77
C THR A 208 24.68 12.32 3.85
N ARG A 209 25.84 12.80 4.28
CA ARG A 209 27.10 12.67 3.49
C ARG A 209 27.50 11.22 3.22
N SER A 210 27.04 10.28 4.05
CA SER A 210 27.27 8.84 3.88
C SER A 210 26.32 8.18 2.91
N PHE A 211 25.23 8.84 2.50
CA PHE A 211 24.28 8.33 1.53
C PHE A 211 24.76 8.68 0.12
N THR A 212 25.33 7.69 -0.55
CA THR A 212 26.06 7.90 -1.81
C THR A 212 25.21 7.73 -3.08
N ARG A 213 23.97 7.23 -2.95
CA ARG A 213 23.04 7.10 -4.09
C ARG A 213 22.47 8.46 -4.46
N SER A 214 22.65 8.88 -5.70
CA SER A 214 22.14 10.17 -6.23
C SER A 214 20.79 10.06 -6.93
N ASP A 215 20.41 8.85 -7.32
CA ASP A 215 19.24 8.51 -8.11
C ASP A 215 17.99 8.20 -7.26
N VAL A 216 18.12 8.19 -5.94
CA VAL A 216 17.05 7.91 -5.00
C VAL A 216 17.13 8.83 -3.78
N GLU A 217 15.99 9.08 -3.14
CA GLU A 217 15.93 9.88 -1.92
C GLU A 217 16.43 9.08 -0.71
N GLY A 218 17.03 9.79 0.26
CA GLY A 218 17.48 9.22 1.53
C GLY A 218 16.44 9.38 2.63
N THR A 219 16.06 10.62 2.89
CA THR A 219 15.10 10.98 3.93
C THR A 219 14.11 12.00 3.39
N MET A 220 12.82 11.68 3.47
CA MET A 220 11.70 12.55 3.14
C MET A 220 10.97 12.91 4.43
N SER A 221 10.84 14.21 4.72
CA SER A 221 10.16 14.70 5.92
C SER A 221 9.41 16.00 5.66
N GLY A 222 8.33 16.21 6.39
CA GLY A 222 7.53 17.42 6.23
C GLY A 222 6.18 17.37 6.90
N LEU A 223 5.22 18.11 6.34
CA LEU A 223 3.88 18.27 6.87
C LEU A 223 2.83 17.91 5.82
N LEU A 224 1.81 17.20 6.25
CA LEU A 224 0.57 17.00 5.52
C LEU A 224 -0.53 17.80 6.24
N THR A 225 -1.28 18.60 5.51
CA THR A 225 -2.52 19.20 6.02
C THR A 225 -3.68 18.28 5.63
N MET A 226 -4.43 17.85 6.62
CA MET A 226 -5.61 17.02 6.41
C MET A 226 -6.80 17.86 5.98
N GLU A 227 -7.76 17.32 5.23
CA GLU A 227 -9.01 18.04 4.88
C GLU A 227 -9.80 18.51 6.12
N ARG A 228 -9.61 17.84 7.26
CA ARG A 228 -10.18 18.26 8.56
C ARG A 228 -9.45 19.45 9.22
N GLY A 229 -8.38 19.97 8.60
CA GLY A 229 -7.66 21.17 9.02
C GLY A 229 -6.45 20.96 9.93
N PHE A 230 -6.27 19.81 10.58
CA PHE A 230 -5.10 19.55 11.41
C PHE A 230 -3.90 19.09 10.57
N GLN A 231 -2.71 19.12 11.15
CA GLN A 231 -1.48 18.74 10.47
C GLN A 231 -0.88 17.45 11.01
N VAL A 232 -0.25 16.69 10.11
CA VAL A 232 0.51 15.49 10.42
C VAL A 232 1.96 15.68 9.98
N ALA A 233 2.89 15.65 10.92
CA ALA A 233 4.31 15.61 10.62
C ALA A 233 4.70 14.20 10.18
N VAL A 234 5.39 14.09 9.05
CA VAL A 234 5.80 12.80 8.48
C VAL A 234 7.30 12.69 8.33
N LEU A 235 7.84 11.51 8.62
CA LEU A 235 9.21 11.12 8.39
C LEU A 235 9.24 9.74 7.73
N GLN A 236 9.86 9.65 6.57
CA GLN A 236 10.20 8.39 5.90
C GLN A 236 11.69 8.40 5.57
N THR A 237 12.47 7.44 6.10
CA THR A 237 13.91 7.39 5.88
C THR A 237 14.43 5.98 5.64
N CYS A 238 15.44 5.85 4.77
CA CYS A 238 16.22 4.62 4.62
C CYS A 238 17.64 4.75 5.19
N GLU A 239 18.01 5.92 5.69
CA GLU A 239 19.34 6.19 6.23
C GLU A 239 19.48 5.77 7.71
N VAL A 240 18.35 5.73 8.43
CA VAL A 240 18.31 5.40 9.85
C VAL A 240 17.30 4.28 10.10
N ARG A 241 17.70 3.30 10.93
CA ARG A 241 16.77 2.28 11.43
C ARG A 241 16.07 2.80 12.68
N LEU A 242 14.81 3.14 12.56
CA LEU A 242 13.95 3.44 13.70
C LEU A 242 13.44 2.14 14.34
N LYS A 243 13.51 2.04 15.66
CA LYS A 243 13.06 0.88 16.43
C LYS A 243 12.11 1.29 17.54
N GLY A 244 11.28 0.35 17.99
CA GLY A 244 10.34 0.54 19.09
C GLY A 244 9.46 1.76 18.85
N THR A 245 9.28 2.56 19.87
CA THR A 245 8.43 3.76 19.86
C THR A 245 8.93 4.91 18.97
N LEU A 246 10.15 4.82 18.42
CA LEU A 246 10.64 5.78 17.44
C LEU A 246 10.06 5.54 16.05
N ARG A 247 9.46 4.38 15.80
CA ARG A 247 8.74 4.03 14.59
C ARG A 247 7.27 3.86 14.91
N GLY A 248 6.43 4.71 14.39
CA GLY A 248 4.99 4.62 14.66
C GLY A 248 4.29 5.97 14.60
N TYR A 249 3.31 6.12 15.48
CA TYR A 249 2.41 7.27 15.54
C TYR A 249 2.49 7.92 16.92
N VAL A 250 2.49 9.24 16.92
CA VAL A 250 2.10 10.05 18.10
C VAL A 250 0.92 10.90 17.67
N ILE A 251 -0.21 10.77 18.36
CA ILE A 251 -1.46 11.45 18.04
C ILE A 251 -1.81 12.32 19.24
N TYR A 252 -2.03 13.61 18.99
CA TYR A 252 -2.44 14.57 20.00
C TYR A 252 -3.90 14.95 19.75
N GLY A 253 -4.73 14.73 20.73
CA GLY A 253 -6.10 15.17 20.75
C GLY A 253 -6.32 16.26 21.82
N ASP A 254 -7.49 16.86 21.84
CA ASP A 254 -7.85 17.94 22.77
C ASP A 254 -8.11 17.45 24.20
N ARG A 255 -8.22 16.12 24.43
CA ARG A 255 -8.44 15.51 25.75
C ARG A 255 -7.43 14.41 26.09
N GLY A 256 -6.45 14.16 25.24
CA GLY A 256 -5.46 13.12 25.48
C GLY A 256 -4.55 12.89 24.28
N SER A 257 -3.63 11.94 24.40
CA SER A 257 -2.66 11.60 23.37
C SER A 257 -2.44 10.10 23.28
N ILE A 258 -1.94 9.65 22.14
CA ILE A 258 -1.60 8.26 21.87
C ILE A 258 -0.16 8.18 21.36
N ARG A 259 0.58 7.21 21.88
CA ARG A 259 1.82 6.74 21.27
C ARG A 259 1.61 5.29 20.83
N ALA A 260 1.71 5.02 19.54
CA ALA A 260 1.49 3.71 18.96
C ALA A 260 2.67 3.25 18.11
N SER A 261 3.07 1.98 18.28
CA SER A 261 4.08 1.29 17.50
C SER A 261 3.60 -0.11 17.15
N GLN A 262 4.41 -0.91 16.48
CA GLN A 262 4.08 -2.33 16.25
C GLN A 262 4.01 -3.16 17.55
N GLU A 263 4.61 -2.65 18.65
CA GLU A 263 4.69 -3.35 19.93
C GLU A 263 3.46 -3.11 20.82
N GLY A 264 2.63 -2.11 20.49
CA GLY A 264 1.44 -1.75 21.24
C GLY A 264 1.17 -0.25 21.25
N CYS A 265 0.21 0.13 22.06
CA CYS A 265 -0.31 1.48 22.17
C CYS A 265 -0.33 1.95 23.62
N GLN A 266 0.11 3.17 23.86
CA GLN A 266 -0.01 3.89 25.12
C GLN A 266 -1.00 5.04 24.95
N VAL A 267 -1.99 5.09 25.83
CA VAL A 267 -3.01 6.15 25.82
C VAL A 267 -2.82 7.00 27.08
N PHE A 268 -2.68 8.30 26.90
CA PHE A 268 -2.65 9.32 27.92
C PHE A 268 -3.94 10.14 27.78
N SER A 269 -4.80 10.17 28.79
CA SER A 269 -6.09 10.86 28.71
C SER A 269 -6.42 11.51 30.03
N GLU A 270 -7.08 12.65 29.99
CA GLU A 270 -7.61 13.34 31.18
C GLU A 270 -8.64 12.51 31.96
N GLN A 271 -9.18 11.46 31.33
CA GLN A 271 -10.12 10.51 31.95
C GLN A 271 -9.42 9.36 32.70
N LEU A 272 -8.10 9.27 32.55
CA LEU A 272 -7.30 8.23 33.18
C LEU A 272 -6.50 8.83 34.34
N ASP A 273 -6.06 7.96 35.26
CA ASP A 273 -5.09 8.34 36.29
C ASP A 273 -3.75 8.74 35.66
N GLU A 274 -2.75 9.12 36.49
CA GLU A 274 -1.44 9.59 36.02
C GLU A 274 -0.68 8.59 35.14
N GLU A 275 -0.96 7.30 35.28
CA GLU A 275 -0.31 6.25 34.48
C GLU A 275 -1.01 6.03 33.12
N PRO A 276 -0.23 5.93 32.03
CA PRO A 276 -0.81 5.69 30.72
C PRO A 276 -1.42 4.29 30.61
N LEU A 277 -2.59 4.20 29.99
CA LEU A 277 -3.22 2.93 29.66
C LEU A 277 -2.42 2.22 28.58
N GLN A 278 -1.95 1.00 28.87
CA GLN A 278 -1.26 0.14 27.91
C GLN A 278 -2.26 -0.74 27.21
N LEU A 279 -2.27 -0.69 25.89
CA LEU A 279 -3.18 -1.48 25.06
C LEU A 279 -2.39 -2.31 24.04
N SER A 280 -2.80 -3.56 23.91
CA SER A 280 -2.37 -4.46 22.83
C SER A 280 -3.35 -4.41 21.68
N TYR A 281 -2.85 -4.60 20.48
CA TYR A 281 -3.74 -4.73 19.32
C TYR A 281 -4.46 -6.07 19.35
N PRO A 282 -5.74 -6.10 18.91
CA PRO A 282 -6.47 -7.37 18.79
C PRO A 282 -5.71 -8.32 17.83
N GLU A 283 -5.69 -9.60 18.18
CA GLU A 283 -5.22 -10.62 17.26
C GLU A 283 -6.19 -10.75 16.08
N ALA A 284 -5.65 -10.74 14.87
CA ALA A 284 -6.44 -10.96 13.66
C ALA A 284 -6.52 -12.47 13.36
N ALA A 285 -7.70 -12.93 12.94
CA ALA A 285 -7.91 -14.32 12.55
C ALA A 285 -7.18 -14.66 11.23
N LEU A 286 -6.97 -13.66 10.37
CA LEU A 286 -6.30 -13.76 9.08
C LEU A 286 -5.07 -12.84 9.04
N SER A 287 -4.07 -13.22 8.27
CA SER A 287 -2.94 -12.33 7.97
C SER A 287 -3.40 -11.06 7.25
N GLU A 288 -2.61 -9.98 7.32
CA GLU A 288 -2.90 -8.73 6.59
C GLU A 288 -3.08 -8.98 5.09
N TYR A 289 -2.28 -9.89 4.50
CA TYR A 289 -2.40 -10.30 3.10
C TYR A 289 -3.70 -11.07 2.82
N ALA A 290 -4.11 -11.95 3.72
CA ALA A 290 -5.37 -12.69 3.56
C ALA A 290 -6.58 -11.77 3.70
N GLN A 291 -6.54 -10.80 4.61
CA GLN A 291 -7.62 -9.81 4.77
C GLN A 291 -7.79 -8.95 3.51
N GLU A 292 -6.71 -8.51 2.85
CA GLU A 292 -6.83 -7.74 1.59
C GLU A 292 -7.38 -8.60 0.44
N MET A 293 -6.99 -9.88 0.37
CA MET A 293 -7.54 -10.82 -0.61
C MET A 293 -9.01 -11.10 -0.34
N GLU A 294 -9.41 -11.23 0.92
CA GLU A 294 -10.81 -11.39 1.31
C GLU A 294 -11.63 -10.17 0.90
N ALA A 295 -11.14 -8.95 1.21
CA ALA A 295 -11.82 -7.72 0.83
C ALA A 295 -11.96 -7.57 -0.69
N PHE A 296 -10.95 -7.98 -1.47
CA PHE A 296 -11.08 -8.03 -2.93
C PHE A 296 -12.14 -9.03 -3.39
N ALA A 297 -12.19 -10.23 -2.80
CA ALA A 297 -13.21 -11.22 -3.12
C ALA A 297 -14.63 -10.71 -2.82
N ASP A 298 -14.83 -10.08 -1.65
CA ASP A 298 -16.10 -9.48 -1.26
C ASP A 298 -16.52 -8.33 -2.18
N TYR A 299 -15.54 -7.53 -2.64
CA TYR A 299 -15.80 -6.45 -3.60
C TYR A 299 -16.26 -7.00 -4.97
N VAL A 300 -15.66 -8.10 -5.43
CA VAL A 300 -16.03 -8.73 -6.71
C VAL A 300 -17.37 -9.46 -6.62
N VAL A 301 -17.56 -10.25 -5.57
CA VAL A 301 -18.70 -11.19 -5.47
C VAL A 301 -19.94 -10.51 -4.90
N ASP A 302 -19.77 -9.73 -3.83
CA ASP A 302 -20.86 -9.16 -3.05
C ASP A 302 -21.03 -7.64 -3.29
N GLY A 303 -20.11 -7.00 -4.03
CA GLY A 303 -20.12 -5.56 -4.25
C GLY A 303 -19.72 -4.73 -3.02
N VAL A 304 -19.20 -5.38 -1.98
CA VAL A 304 -18.77 -4.69 -0.74
C VAL A 304 -17.42 -4.02 -0.96
N GLU A 305 -17.44 -2.71 -1.03
CA GLU A 305 -16.25 -1.91 -1.29
C GLU A 305 -15.30 -1.93 -0.08
N GLY A 306 -14.09 -2.43 -0.29
CA GLY A 306 -13.03 -2.45 0.73
C GLY A 306 -12.23 -1.15 0.77
N SER A 307 -11.23 -1.08 1.66
CA SER A 307 -10.49 0.16 1.95
C SER A 307 -9.44 0.54 0.90
N THR A 308 -9.00 -0.42 0.05
CA THR A 308 -7.87 -0.23 -0.88
C THR A 308 -8.27 -0.40 -2.35
N THR A 309 -9.45 0.12 -2.73
CA THR A 309 -9.86 0.17 -4.14
C THR A 309 -8.90 1.02 -4.97
N GLY A 310 -8.91 0.83 -6.29
CA GLY A 310 -8.08 1.65 -7.19
C GLY A 310 -8.28 3.16 -6.98
N ARG A 311 -9.55 3.60 -6.76
CA ARG A 311 -9.86 5.01 -6.45
C ARG A 311 -9.27 5.46 -5.11
N SER A 312 -9.34 4.61 -4.09
CA SER A 312 -8.72 4.91 -2.81
C SER A 312 -7.20 5.05 -2.96
N GLU A 313 -6.52 4.09 -3.57
CA GLU A 313 -5.06 4.07 -3.60
C GLU A 313 -4.45 5.04 -4.61
N ARG A 314 -5.21 5.50 -5.60
CA ARG A 314 -4.84 6.67 -6.41
C ARG A 314 -4.57 7.91 -5.55
N ARG A 315 -5.33 8.11 -4.45
CA ARG A 315 -5.11 9.21 -3.48
C ARG A 315 -3.81 9.03 -2.70
N SER A 316 -3.48 7.81 -2.27
CA SER A 316 -2.18 7.52 -1.64
C SER A 316 -1.02 7.82 -2.59
N LEU A 317 -1.14 7.43 -3.86
CA LEU A 317 -0.16 7.71 -4.90
C LEU A 317 -0.02 9.22 -5.17
N ALA A 318 -1.13 9.98 -5.15
CA ALA A 318 -1.12 11.43 -5.31
C ALA A 318 -0.32 12.13 -4.19
N ILE A 319 -0.42 11.66 -2.95
CA ILE A 319 0.39 12.18 -1.84
C ILE A 319 1.88 11.92 -2.09
N VAL A 320 2.21 10.72 -2.56
CA VAL A 320 3.60 10.36 -2.86
C VAL A 320 4.16 11.23 -3.98
N GLN A 321 3.43 11.37 -5.08
CA GLN A 321 3.84 12.21 -6.22
C GLN A 321 3.95 13.69 -5.83
N ALA A 322 2.97 14.23 -5.09
CA ALA A 322 3.03 15.58 -4.55
C ALA A 322 4.24 15.78 -3.61
N GLY A 323 4.62 14.76 -2.85
CA GLY A 323 5.80 14.80 -1.98
C GLY A 323 7.10 14.98 -2.77
N TYR A 324 7.27 14.29 -3.89
CA TYR A 324 8.40 14.49 -4.78
C TYR A 324 8.40 15.90 -5.41
N GLU A 325 7.24 16.35 -5.91
CA GLU A 325 7.09 17.70 -6.48
C GLU A 325 7.39 18.79 -5.44
N SER A 326 6.90 18.63 -4.21
CA SER A 326 7.16 19.54 -3.11
C SER A 326 8.64 19.59 -2.74
N ALA A 327 9.32 18.43 -2.68
CA ALA A 327 10.75 18.36 -2.39
C ALA A 327 11.59 19.05 -3.46
N GLN A 328 11.21 18.95 -4.73
CA GLN A 328 11.88 19.57 -5.86
C GLN A 328 11.65 21.08 -5.90
N THR A 329 10.42 21.53 -5.72
CA THR A 329 10.03 22.94 -5.86
C THR A 329 10.25 23.75 -4.58
N GLY A 330 10.29 23.09 -3.42
CA GLY A 330 10.30 23.73 -2.10
C GLY A 330 8.95 24.37 -1.73
N GLN A 331 7.87 24.05 -2.45
CA GLN A 331 6.54 24.61 -2.25
C GLN A 331 5.54 23.54 -1.76
N PRO A 332 4.52 23.92 -1.00
CA PRO A 332 3.39 23.04 -0.72
C PRO A 332 2.59 22.72 -1.99
N ILE A 333 2.13 21.50 -2.13
CA ILE A 333 1.30 21.03 -3.24
C ILE A 333 -0.11 20.76 -2.73
N HIS A 334 -1.09 21.46 -3.27
CA HIS A 334 -2.50 21.26 -2.98
C HIS A 334 -3.04 20.16 -3.92
N LEU A 335 -3.47 19.03 -3.36
CA LEU A 335 -3.75 17.81 -4.14
C LEU A 335 -4.86 18.01 -5.16
N LYS A 336 -5.99 18.61 -4.76
CA LYS A 336 -7.12 18.87 -5.65
C LYS A 336 -6.75 19.82 -6.81
N THR A 337 -5.93 20.82 -6.53
CA THR A 337 -5.47 21.77 -7.57
C THR A 337 -4.54 21.07 -8.56
N ARG A 338 -3.69 20.16 -8.07
CA ARG A 338 -2.68 19.49 -8.89
C ARG A 338 -3.23 18.32 -9.70
N PHE A 339 -4.12 17.53 -9.13
CA PHE A 339 -4.57 16.26 -9.71
C PHE A 339 -6.07 16.21 -10.02
N GLY A 340 -6.82 17.28 -9.74
CA GLY A 340 -8.27 17.30 -9.88
C GLY A 340 -8.98 16.53 -8.75
N GLU A 341 -10.19 16.09 -9.02
CA GLU A 341 -10.91 15.21 -8.08
C GLU A 341 -10.21 13.84 -8.02
N LEU A 342 -9.86 13.43 -6.81
CA LEU A 342 -9.15 12.19 -6.53
C LEU A 342 -10.09 11.09 -6.03
#